data_8acee8e3b2105df47b35baa3084a93b3
#
_entry.id   8acee8e3b2105df47b35baa3084a93b3
#
_cell.length_a   1.000
_cell.length_b   1.000
_cell.length_c   1.000
_cell.angle_alpha   90.00
_cell.angle_beta   90.00
_cell.angle_gamma   90.00
#
_symmetry.space_group_name_H-M   'P 1'
#
loop_
_entity.id
_entity.type
_entity.pdbx_description
1 polymer ?
#
loop_
_entity_poly.entity_id
_entity_poly.type
_entity_poly.pdbx_seq_one_letter_code
_entity_poly.pdbx_strand_id
1 'polypeptide(L)'
;FVPNLLVTYFLLNKFFYDRIKVIYKSIYKFKGTSKITEIDIDHVEKEAKEWADAKEEELDQMKKDDNYRREFIGNVSHELKTPIFNIQGYLQTLIDGGLNDENINLKYLKRANKSVDRMINIIDDLEVISRLETEQDELDFQKFNIVELVHEIFDLMEMKASEMNINLKLKNESQGVT
;
A
#
# COMPACT_ATOMS: atom_id res chain seq x y z
N PHE A 1 -10.44 -66.07 18.89
CA PHE A 1 -9.97 -64.71 19.31
C PHE A 1 -9.31 -63.89 18.17
N VAL A 2 -8.53 -64.52 17.30
CA VAL A 2 -7.76 -63.87 16.20
C VAL A 2 -8.68 -63.24 15.12
N PRO A 3 -9.81 -63.86 14.66
CA PRO A 3 -10.61 -63.26 13.59
C PRO A 3 -11.32 -61.97 14.02
N ASN A 4 -11.65 -61.82 15.30
CA ASN A 4 -12.34 -60.63 15.79
C ASN A 4 -11.40 -59.41 15.83
N LEU A 5 -10.10 -59.60 16.05
CA LEU A 5 -9.07 -58.55 16.09
C LEU A 5 -8.81 -58.03 14.68
N LEU A 6 -8.79 -58.90 13.67
CA LEU A 6 -8.64 -58.53 12.27
C LEU A 6 -9.83 -57.73 11.73
N VAL A 7 -11.04 -58.15 12.10
CA VAL A 7 -12.27 -57.42 11.72
C VAL A 7 -12.30 -56.03 12.35
N THR A 8 -11.95 -55.93 13.63
CA THR A 8 -11.92 -54.65 14.35
C THR A 8 -10.85 -53.70 13.74
N TYR A 9 -9.68 -54.23 13.42
CA TYR A 9 -8.61 -53.48 12.76
C TYR A 9 -9.06 -52.95 11.38
N PHE A 10 -9.71 -53.79 10.57
CA PHE A 10 -10.21 -53.41 9.25
C PHE A 10 -11.33 -52.34 9.35
N LEU A 11 -12.26 -52.48 10.31
CA LEU A 11 -13.30 -51.48 10.53
C LEU A 11 -12.76 -50.14 11.01
N LEU A 12 -11.78 -50.14 11.90
CA LEU A 12 -11.11 -48.92 12.37
C LEU A 12 -10.39 -48.24 11.23
N ASN A 13 -9.57 -48.97 10.45
CA ASN A 13 -8.86 -48.40 9.30
C ASN A 13 -9.83 -47.80 8.28
N LYS A 14 -10.92 -48.51 7.96
CA LYS A 14 -11.95 -47.98 7.04
C LYS A 14 -12.61 -46.73 7.58
N PHE A 15 -12.95 -46.71 8.89
CA PHE A 15 -13.57 -45.56 9.53
C PHE A 15 -12.64 -44.32 9.50
N PHE A 16 -11.36 -44.48 9.85
CA PHE A 16 -10.40 -43.41 9.79
C PHE A 16 -10.16 -42.91 8.36
N TYR A 17 -10.02 -43.82 7.41
CA TYR A 17 -9.86 -43.51 5.99
C TYR A 17 -11.01 -42.66 5.45
N ASP A 18 -12.25 -43.04 5.74
CA ASP A 18 -13.45 -42.33 5.28
C ASP A 18 -13.55 -40.93 5.92
N ARG A 19 -13.13 -40.76 7.17
CA ARG A 19 -13.09 -39.45 7.85
C ARG A 19 -12.01 -38.54 7.30
N ILE A 20 -10.80 -39.05 7.11
CA ILE A 20 -9.70 -38.31 6.54
C ILE A 20 -10.00 -37.89 5.10
N LYS A 21 -10.63 -38.77 4.32
CA LYS A 21 -11.06 -38.48 2.95
C LYS A 21 -12.00 -37.27 2.84
N VAL A 22 -12.89 -37.08 3.79
CA VAL A 22 -13.81 -35.93 3.81
C VAL A 22 -13.03 -34.62 4.05
N ILE A 23 -12.13 -34.62 5.02
CA ILE A 23 -11.28 -33.45 5.34
C ILE A 23 -10.39 -33.10 4.15
N TYR A 24 -9.72 -34.09 3.59
CA TYR A 24 -8.85 -33.95 2.43
C TYR A 24 -9.58 -33.41 1.21
N LYS A 25 -10.79 -33.91 0.95
CA LYS A 25 -11.66 -33.43 -0.14
C LYS A 25 -12.06 -31.96 0.05
N SER A 26 -12.21 -31.49 1.29
CA SER A 26 -12.49 -30.09 1.58
C SER A 26 -11.29 -29.19 1.28
N ILE A 27 -10.09 -29.61 1.65
CA ILE A 27 -8.84 -28.89 1.36
C ILE A 27 -8.58 -28.83 -0.15
N TYR A 28 -8.77 -29.95 -0.87
CA TYR A 28 -8.61 -30.04 -2.33
C TYR A 28 -9.62 -29.20 -3.11
N LYS A 29 -10.83 -29.05 -2.62
CA LYS A 29 -11.86 -28.21 -3.26
C LYS A 29 -11.42 -26.74 -3.29
N PHE A 30 -10.66 -26.30 -2.31
CA PHE A 30 -10.07 -24.95 -2.30
C PHE A 30 -8.86 -24.81 -3.25
N LYS A 31 -8.14 -25.90 -3.55
CA LYS A 31 -6.99 -25.91 -4.47
C LYS A 31 -7.36 -26.04 -5.96
N GLY A 32 -8.65 -26.33 -6.30
CA GLY A 32 -9.12 -26.40 -7.70
C GLY A 32 -8.64 -27.61 -8.50
N THR A 33 -8.00 -28.63 -7.89
CA THR A 33 -7.43 -29.79 -8.58
C THR A 33 -8.32 -31.04 -8.40
N SER A 34 -8.66 -31.72 -9.49
CA SER A 34 -9.81 -32.64 -9.59
C SER A 34 -9.50 -34.14 -9.70
N LYS A 35 -8.30 -34.66 -9.36
CA LYS A 35 -8.03 -36.12 -9.45
C LYS A 35 -7.33 -36.67 -8.22
N ILE A 36 -8.08 -37.37 -7.39
CA ILE A 36 -7.58 -38.16 -6.26
C ILE A 36 -7.66 -39.64 -6.67
N THR A 37 -6.52 -40.26 -6.92
CA THR A 37 -6.50 -41.69 -7.31
C THR A 37 -6.09 -42.60 -6.15
N GLU A 38 -5.27 -42.13 -5.21
CA GLU A 38 -4.90 -42.83 -3.98
C GLU A 38 -4.57 -41.80 -2.88
N ILE A 39 -5.02 -42.06 -1.64
CA ILE A 39 -4.78 -41.17 -0.51
C ILE A 39 -3.66 -41.80 0.33
N ASP A 40 -2.48 -41.22 0.26
CA ASP A 40 -1.38 -41.49 1.16
C ASP A 40 -1.46 -40.53 2.36
N ILE A 41 -1.51 -41.09 3.58
CA ILE A 41 -1.73 -40.32 4.82
C ILE A 41 -0.56 -39.39 5.09
N ASP A 42 0.68 -39.81 4.82
CA ASP A 42 1.88 -39.00 5.02
C ASP A 42 1.88 -37.79 4.05
N HIS A 43 1.39 -38.00 2.84
CA HIS A 43 1.24 -36.92 1.86
C HIS A 43 0.15 -35.93 2.26
N VAL A 44 -0.97 -36.40 2.84
CA VAL A 44 -2.06 -35.58 3.35
C VAL A 44 -1.61 -34.67 4.48
N GLU A 45 -0.82 -35.18 5.42
CA GLU A 45 -0.28 -34.42 6.54
C GLU A 45 0.63 -33.28 6.05
N LYS A 46 1.54 -33.59 5.13
CA LYS A 46 2.43 -32.60 4.53
C LYS A 46 1.67 -31.50 3.80
N GLU A 47 0.72 -31.88 2.93
CA GLU A 47 -0.09 -30.89 2.19
C GLU A 47 -0.98 -30.04 3.10
N ALA A 48 -1.53 -30.63 4.15
CA ALA A 48 -2.34 -29.88 5.13
C ALA A 48 -1.49 -28.85 5.87
N LYS A 49 -0.25 -29.20 6.21
CA LYS A 49 0.69 -28.29 6.86
C LYS A 49 1.10 -27.17 5.92
N GLU A 50 1.51 -27.49 4.68
CA GLU A 50 1.87 -26.48 3.67
C GLU A 50 0.70 -25.51 3.40
N TRP A 51 -0.53 -26.03 3.37
CA TRP A 51 -1.73 -25.19 3.21
C TRP A 51 -1.98 -24.31 4.44
N ALA A 52 -1.78 -24.81 5.65
CA ALA A 52 -1.93 -24.04 6.87
C ALA A 52 -0.89 -22.92 6.96
N ASP A 53 0.38 -23.25 6.67
CA ASP A 53 1.50 -22.29 6.66
C ASP A 53 1.25 -21.17 5.61
N ALA A 54 0.84 -21.55 4.40
CA ALA A 54 0.49 -20.59 3.34
C ALA A 54 -0.70 -19.70 3.73
N LYS A 55 -1.68 -20.26 4.46
CA LYS A 55 -2.84 -19.50 4.92
C LYS A 55 -2.52 -18.55 6.06
N GLU A 56 -1.60 -18.94 6.94
CA GLU A 56 -1.07 -18.08 7.99
C GLU A 56 -0.30 -16.89 7.40
N GLU A 57 0.54 -17.12 6.38
CA GLU A 57 1.26 -16.07 5.66
C GLU A 57 0.30 -15.09 4.95
N GLU A 58 -0.74 -15.61 4.26
CA GLU A 58 -1.78 -14.79 3.63
C GLU A 58 -2.52 -13.91 4.66
N LEU A 59 -2.89 -14.49 5.81
CA LEU A 59 -3.55 -13.74 6.88
C LEU A 59 -2.64 -12.67 7.49
N ASP A 60 -1.37 -12.96 7.64
CA ASP A 60 -0.40 -11.97 8.15
C ASP A 60 -0.16 -10.84 7.15
N GLN A 61 -0.13 -11.16 5.85
CA GLN A 61 -0.06 -10.13 4.81
C GLN A 61 -1.31 -9.25 4.82
N MET A 62 -2.51 -9.85 4.89
CA MET A 62 -3.76 -9.08 4.98
C MET A 62 -3.80 -8.16 6.21
N LYS A 63 -3.28 -8.61 7.36
CA LYS A 63 -3.18 -7.76 8.57
C LYS A 63 -2.21 -6.59 8.37
N LYS A 64 -1.08 -6.82 7.72
CA LYS A 64 -0.10 -5.77 7.39
C LYS A 64 -0.71 -4.72 6.47
N ASP A 65 -1.42 -5.17 5.43
CA ASP A 65 -2.10 -4.29 4.47
C ASP A 65 -3.22 -3.47 5.14
N ASP A 66 -4.02 -4.08 6.04
CA ASP A 66 -5.05 -3.36 6.81
C ASP A 66 -4.44 -2.33 7.77
N ASN A 67 -3.35 -2.67 8.45
CA ASN A 67 -2.65 -1.74 9.33
C ASN A 67 -2.03 -0.58 8.52
N TYR A 68 -1.39 -0.86 7.38
CA TYR A 68 -0.87 0.16 6.48
C TYR A 68 -1.99 1.10 6.01
N ARG A 69 -3.13 0.56 5.59
CA ARG A 69 -4.28 1.38 5.17
C ARG A 69 -4.81 2.27 6.30
N ARG A 70 -4.89 1.77 7.53
CA ARG A 70 -5.31 2.57 8.70
C ARG A 70 -4.33 3.68 9.02
N GLU A 71 -3.05 3.38 9.01
CA GLU A 71 -1.98 4.35 9.24
C GLU A 71 -1.97 5.42 8.14
N PHE A 72 -2.09 5.01 6.88
CA PHE A 72 -2.20 5.92 5.74
C PHE A 72 -3.35 6.91 5.90
N ILE A 73 -4.57 6.42 6.16
CA ILE A 73 -5.75 7.27 6.38
C ILE A 73 -5.54 8.21 7.58
N GLY A 74 -4.93 7.72 8.64
CA GLY A 74 -4.57 8.52 9.80
C GLY A 74 -3.63 9.67 9.46
N ASN A 75 -2.56 9.37 8.73
CA ASN A 75 -1.56 10.35 8.29
C ASN A 75 -2.16 11.40 7.36
N VAL A 76 -2.93 10.98 6.34
CA VAL A 76 -3.66 11.89 5.44
C VAL A 76 -4.59 12.82 6.22
N SER A 77 -5.34 12.27 7.17
CA SER A 77 -6.24 13.07 8.01
C SER A 77 -5.49 14.13 8.83
N HIS A 78 -4.33 13.80 9.37
CA HIS A 78 -3.48 14.73 10.09
C HIS A 78 -2.88 15.81 9.19
N GLU A 79 -2.39 15.43 8.00
CA GLU A 79 -1.82 16.37 7.04
C GLU A 79 -2.86 17.37 6.48
N LEU A 80 -4.10 16.94 6.31
CA LEU A 80 -5.21 17.80 5.90
C LEU A 80 -5.74 18.68 7.04
N LYS A 81 -5.76 18.18 8.27
CA LYS A 81 -6.31 18.90 9.42
C LYS A 81 -5.54 20.19 9.75
N THR A 82 -4.21 20.14 9.62
CA THR A 82 -3.34 21.29 9.91
C THR A 82 -3.63 22.49 9.01
N PRO A 83 -3.64 22.42 7.67
CA PRO A 83 -3.97 23.55 6.81
C PRO A 83 -5.41 24.01 7.00
N ILE A 84 -6.38 23.12 7.26
CA ILE A 84 -7.78 23.47 7.53
C ILE A 84 -7.88 24.37 8.76
N PHE A 85 -7.27 23.98 9.88
CA PHE A 85 -7.28 24.81 11.09
C PHE A 85 -6.56 26.13 10.91
N ASN A 86 -5.47 26.16 10.12
CA ASN A 86 -4.79 27.40 9.79
C ASN A 86 -5.70 28.35 9.01
N ILE A 87 -6.39 27.84 7.96
CA ILE A 87 -7.36 28.64 7.19
C ILE A 87 -8.45 29.16 8.13
N GLN A 88 -9.05 28.30 8.94
CA GLN A 88 -10.09 28.68 9.88
C GLN A 88 -9.62 29.79 10.84
N GLY A 89 -8.42 29.65 11.40
CA GLY A 89 -7.85 30.65 12.32
C GLY A 89 -7.58 31.99 11.64
N TYR A 90 -7.08 31.99 10.39
CA TYR A 90 -6.86 33.23 9.65
C TYR A 90 -8.16 33.92 9.28
N LEU A 91 -9.16 33.15 8.82
CA LEU A 91 -10.49 33.68 8.51
C LEU A 91 -11.18 34.21 9.76
N GLN A 92 -11.12 33.50 10.89
CA GLN A 92 -11.71 33.98 12.14
C GLN A 92 -11.09 35.30 12.59
N THR A 93 -9.77 35.44 12.50
CA THR A 93 -9.08 36.71 12.85
C THR A 93 -9.51 37.86 11.93
N LEU A 94 -9.73 37.60 10.66
CA LEU A 94 -10.23 38.61 9.71
C LEU A 94 -11.68 39.01 10.05
N ILE A 95 -12.53 38.05 10.39
CA ILE A 95 -13.93 38.30 10.78
C ILE A 95 -14.00 39.09 12.08
N ASP A 96 -13.15 38.78 13.04
CA ASP A 96 -13.10 39.46 14.36
C ASP A 96 -12.52 40.91 14.32
N GLY A 97 -12.39 41.46 13.12
CA GLY A 97 -12.00 42.86 12.90
C GLY A 97 -10.71 43.04 12.12
N GLY A 98 -9.91 41.98 11.93
CA GLY A 98 -8.68 42.03 11.17
C GLY A 98 -8.83 42.40 9.69
N LEU A 99 -10.05 42.29 9.14
CA LEU A 99 -10.34 42.72 7.78
C LEU A 99 -10.13 44.23 7.58
N ASN A 100 -10.39 45.02 8.63
CA ASN A 100 -10.27 46.49 8.59
C ASN A 100 -8.82 46.97 8.95
N ASP A 101 -7.93 46.06 9.32
CA ASP A 101 -6.53 46.37 9.63
C ASP A 101 -5.65 46.10 8.41
N GLU A 102 -5.17 47.20 7.80
CA GLU A 102 -4.33 47.15 6.57
C GLU A 102 -3.01 46.39 6.77
N ASN A 103 -2.52 46.26 8.03
CA ASN A 103 -1.27 45.55 8.31
C ASN A 103 -1.43 44.04 8.29
N ILE A 104 -2.64 43.53 8.55
CA ILE A 104 -2.87 42.09 8.72
C ILE A 104 -3.82 41.49 7.68
N ASN A 105 -4.77 42.25 7.12
CA ASN A 105 -5.81 41.72 6.23
C ASN A 105 -5.20 40.96 5.05
N LEU A 106 -4.37 41.60 4.24
CA LEU A 106 -3.73 40.97 3.08
C LEU A 106 -2.77 39.85 3.49
N LYS A 107 -2.07 40.03 4.62
CA LYS A 107 -1.14 39.02 5.14
C LYS A 107 -1.87 37.72 5.51
N TYR A 108 -3.02 37.80 6.17
CA TYR A 108 -3.79 36.63 6.57
C TYR A 108 -4.52 35.98 5.40
N LEU A 109 -5.03 36.76 4.45
CA LEU A 109 -5.55 36.21 3.20
C LEU A 109 -4.49 35.40 2.43
N LYS A 110 -3.29 35.96 2.29
CA LYS A 110 -2.15 35.24 1.66
C LYS A 110 -1.77 33.97 2.40
N ARG A 111 -1.82 33.96 3.74
CA ARG A 111 -1.54 32.76 4.54
C ARG A 111 -2.62 31.71 4.39
N ALA A 112 -3.89 32.12 4.37
CA ALA A 112 -4.98 31.22 4.12
C ALA A 112 -4.86 30.57 2.73
N ASN A 113 -4.58 31.39 1.70
CA ASN A 113 -4.35 30.89 0.34
C ASN A 113 -3.20 29.89 0.28
N LYS A 114 -2.06 30.20 0.92
CA LYS A 114 -0.92 29.25 1.00
C LYS A 114 -1.31 27.91 1.64
N SER A 115 -2.24 27.92 2.60
CA SER A 115 -2.74 26.69 3.23
C SER A 115 -3.66 25.90 2.27
N VAL A 116 -4.41 26.61 1.40
CA VAL A 116 -5.18 25.97 0.32
C VAL A 116 -4.24 25.32 -0.69
N ASP A 117 -3.20 26.03 -1.15
CA ASP A 117 -2.22 25.50 -2.09
C ASP A 117 -1.56 24.21 -1.54
N ARG A 118 -1.26 24.20 -0.22
CA ARG A 118 -0.77 22.98 0.44
C ARG A 118 -1.78 21.83 0.39
N MET A 119 -3.07 22.09 0.59
CA MET A 119 -4.10 21.06 0.50
C MET A 119 -4.21 20.49 -0.92
N ILE A 120 -4.11 21.34 -1.93
CA ILE A 120 -4.13 20.92 -3.33
C ILE A 120 -2.97 19.95 -3.56
N ASN A 121 -1.74 20.30 -3.17
CA ASN A 121 -0.58 19.41 -3.33
C ASN A 121 -0.79 18.04 -2.64
N ILE A 122 -1.37 18.01 -1.43
CA ILE A 122 -1.66 16.75 -0.72
C ILE A 122 -2.68 15.92 -1.53
N ILE A 123 -3.69 16.54 -2.12
CA ILE A 123 -4.69 15.85 -2.93
C ILE A 123 -4.05 15.30 -4.21
N ASP A 124 -3.20 16.06 -4.87
CA ASP A 124 -2.47 15.62 -6.06
C ASP A 124 -1.57 14.41 -5.75
N ASP A 125 -0.84 14.43 -4.61
CA ASP A 125 -0.03 13.32 -4.15
C ASP A 125 -0.89 12.06 -3.89
N LEU A 126 -2.08 12.23 -3.28
CA LEU A 126 -3.02 11.13 -3.04
C LEU A 126 -3.59 10.55 -4.34
N GLU A 127 -3.82 11.39 -5.35
CA GLU A 127 -4.30 10.93 -6.65
C GLU A 127 -3.24 10.04 -7.34
N VAL A 128 -1.96 10.45 -7.28
CA VAL A 128 -0.85 9.64 -7.80
C VAL A 128 -0.76 8.29 -7.07
N ILE A 129 -0.82 8.28 -5.74
CA ILE A 129 -0.80 7.05 -4.94
C ILE A 129 -1.98 6.14 -5.32
N SER A 130 -3.20 6.70 -5.41
CA SER A 130 -4.39 5.94 -5.77
C SER A 130 -4.30 5.30 -7.16
N ARG A 131 -3.70 6.00 -8.13
CA ARG A 131 -3.47 5.43 -9.47
C ARG A 131 -2.49 4.27 -9.42
N LEU A 132 -1.39 4.40 -8.67
CA LEU A 132 -0.40 3.33 -8.51
C LEU A 132 -0.95 2.08 -7.79
N GLU A 133 -1.89 2.26 -6.84
CA GLU A 133 -2.50 1.13 -6.12
C GLU A 133 -3.54 0.37 -6.96
N THR A 134 -4.18 1.03 -7.94
CA THR A 134 -5.28 0.41 -8.71
C THR A 134 -4.80 -0.45 -9.88
N GLU A 135 -3.49 -0.57 -10.15
CA GLU A 135 -2.91 -1.31 -11.28
C GLU A 135 -3.56 -0.98 -12.65
N GLN A 136 -4.38 0.07 -12.73
CA GLN A 136 -5.14 0.42 -13.93
C GLN A 136 -4.28 1.12 -15.00
N ASP A 137 -3.15 1.68 -14.60
CA ASP A 137 -2.18 2.21 -15.56
C ASP A 137 -1.12 1.13 -15.80
N GLU A 138 -1.16 0.48 -16.96
CA GLU A 138 -0.04 -0.32 -17.46
C GLU A 138 1.18 0.60 -17.43
N LEU A 139 2.14 0.30 -16.55
CA LEU A 139 3.39 1.05 -16.48
C LEU A 139 4.07 0.94 -17.83
N ASP A 140 4.16 2.04 -18.54
CA ASP A 140 4.86 2.10 -19.83
C ASP A 140 6.38 2.12 -19.56
N PHE A 141 6.96 0.92 -19.56
CA PHE A 141 8.40 0.75 -19.36
C PHE A 141 9.17 1.19 -20.61
N GLN A 142 9.59 2.45 -20.61
CA GLN A 142 10.42 3.00 -21.67
C GLN A 142 11.85 3.23 -21.17
N LYS A 143 12.82 2.99 -22.08
CA LYS A 143 14.20 3.38 -21.80
C LYS A 143 14.32 4.90 -21.95
N PHE A 144 14.84 5.56 -20.94
CA PHE A 144 15.10 6.99 -20.95
C PHE A 144 16.51 7.30 -20.45
N ASN A 145 17.04 8.44 -20.88
CA ASN A 145 18.34 8.93 -20.43
C ASN A 145 18.18 9.70 -19.12
N ILE A 146 18.61 9.12 -18.01
CA ILE A 146 18.51 9.74 -16.69
C ILE A 146 19.28 11.06 -16.60
N VAL A 147 20.38 11.21 -17.36
CA VAL A 147 21.19 12.44 -17.38
C VAL A 147 20.43 13.56 -18.05
N GLU A 148 19.76 13.30 -19.17
CA GLU A 148 18.89 14.28 -19.83
C GLU A 148 17.73 14.70 -18.94
N LEU A 149 17.05 13.76 -18.30
CA LEU A 149 15.97 14.06 -17.36
C LEU A 149 16.44 14.96 -16.21
N VAL A 150 17.63 14.69 -15.66
CA VAL A 150 18.19 15.53 -14.59
C VAL A 150 18.50 16.93 -15.11
N HIS A 151 19.02 17.09 -16.33
CA HIS A 151 19.25 18.42 -16.94
C HIS A 151 17.93 19.17 -17.14
N GLU A 152 16.90 18.53 -17.67
CA GLU A 152 15.58 19.16 -17.82
C GLU A 152 15.01 19.66 -16.48
N ILE A 153 15.16 18.87 -15.40
CA ILE A 153 14.74 19.30 -14.06
C ILE A 153 15.59 20.48 -13.56
N PHE A 154 16.88 20.49 -13.83
CA PHE A 154 17.74 21.60 -13.47
C PHE A 154 17.32 22.89 -14.16
N ASP A 155 17.07 22.85 -15.47
CA ASP A 155 16.62 23.99 -16.25
C ASP A 155 15.26 24.51 -15.73
N LEU A 156 14.34 23.60 -15.40
CA LEU A 156 13.04 23.95 -14.82
C LEU A 156 13.17 24.65 -13.45
N MET A 157 14.16 24.26 -12.64
CA MET A 157 14.39 24.80 -11.30
C MET A 157 15.25 26.03 -11.26
N GLU A 158 15.98 26.37 -12.34
CA GLU A 158 16.96 27.48 -12.39
C GLU A 158 16.32 28.81 -12.01
N MET A 159 15.15 29.11 -12.56
CA MET A 159 14.45 30.37 -12.31
C MET A 159 14.04 30.48 -10.84
N LYS A 160 13.50 29.43 -10.26
CA LYS A 160 13.08 29.37 -8.86
C LYS A 160 14.26 29.42 -7.89
N ALA A 161 15.36 28.77 -8.23
CA ALA A 161 16.62 28.83 -7.46
C ALA A 161 17.23 30.23 -7.47
N SER A 162 17.23 30.88 -8.62
CA SER A 162 17.70 32.27 -8.78
C SER A 162 16.88 33.24 -7.92
N GLU A 163 15.55 33.14 -7.93
CA GLU A 163 14.66 33.95 -7.07
C GLU A 163 14.96 33.77 -5.59
N MET A 164 15.40 32.59 -5.18
CA MET A 164 15.75 32.25 -3.80
C MET A 164 17.23 32.47 -3.46
N ASN A 165 18.04 32.96 -4.39
CA ASN A 165 19.50 33.07 -4.27
C ASN A 165 20.21 31.75 -3.98
N ILE A 166 19.71 30.65 -4.53
CA ILE A 166 20.27 29.30 -4.41
C ILE A 166 21.08 28.99 -5.66
N ASN A 167 22.33 28.57 -5.48
CA ASN A 167 23.19 28.17 -6.60
C ASN A 167 23.05 26.64 -6.81
N LEU A 168 22.46 26.24 -7.94
CA LEU A 168 22.35 24.85 -8.33
C LEU A 168 23.65 24.39 -8.99
N LYS A 169 24.18 23.23 -8.57
CA LYS A 169 25.37 22.62 -9.19
C LYS A 169 25.09 21.13 -9.44
N LEU A 170 25.20 20.70 -10.68
CA LEU A 170 25.19 19.31 -11.06
C LEU A 170 26.62 18.78 -11.08
N LYS A 171 26.89 17.74 -10.27
CA LYS A 171 28.17 17.05 -10.26
C LYS A 171 27.97 15.64 -10.80
N ASN A 172 28.39 15.39 -12.00
CA ASN A 172 28.35 14.08 -12.62
C ASN A 172 29.71 13.38 -12.42
N GLU A 173 29.75 12.38 -11.54
CA GLU A 173 30.97 11.59 -11.28
C GLU A 173 31.00 10.28 -12.03
N SER A 174 29.92 9.90 -12.72
CA SER A 174 29.84 8.65 -13.49
C SER A 174 30.16 8.88 -14.96
N GLN A 175 31.37 8.53 -15.37
CA GLN A 175 31.66 8.25 -16.77
C GLN A 175 31.03 6.90 -17.14
N GLY A 176 29.89 6.94 -17.84
CA GLY A 176 29.33 5.79 -18.56
C GLY A 176 28.38 4.89 -17.74
N VAL A 177 27.19 5.40 -17.46
CA VAL A 177 25.99 4.55 -17.30
C VAL A 177 25.05 4.91 -18.45
N THR A 178 25.08 4.10 -19.48
CA THR A 178 24.05 4.06 -20.55
C THR A 178 22.97 3.08 -20.19
#